data_4a500fa7fcaf2bd2b2689de80e561a58
#
_entry.id   4a500fa7fcaf2bd2b2689de80e561a58
#
_cell.length_a   1.000
_cell.length_b   1.000
_cell.length_c   1.000
_cell.angle_alpha   90.00
_cell.angle_beta   90.00
_cell.angle_gamma   90.00
#
_symmetry.space_group_name_H-M   'P 1'
#
loop_
_entity.id
_entity.type
_entity.pdbx_description
1 polymer ?
#
loop_
_entity_poly.entity_id
_entity_poly.type
_entity_poly.pdbx_seq_one_letter_code
_entity_poly.pdbx_strand_id
1 'polypeptide(L)'
;MNKKINPCRIARRKPLCFFIISIFLFFSTTSLYAVESDVYIQQKSFTVKMENKTVKDVIHYVESNSEFIFMYTQKLLKVLDKKVSIDVKDKNISSIMELLALETGIRYEIKDRQIILSEAAETQQQQKKG
;
A
#
# COMPACT_ATOMS: atom_id res chain seq x y z
N MET A 1 -53.35 54.71 -8.74
CA MET A 1 -52.07 54.39 -9.35
C MET A 1 -51.68 52.94 -9.01
N ASN A 2 -52.08 52.01 -9.82
CA ASN A 2 -51.76 50.59 -9.59
C ASN A 2 -50.54 50.21 -10.41
N LYS A 3 -49.41 50.07 -9.74
CA LYS A 3 -48.18 49.55 -10.34
C LYS A 3 -48.30 48.01 -10.38
N LYS A 4 -48.70 47.47 -11.53
CA LYS A 4 -48.69 46.03 -11.79
C LYS A 4 -47.25 45.55 -11.74
N ILE A 5 -46.89 44.83 -10.68
CA ILE A 5 -45.63 44.10 -10.59
C ILE A 5 -45.82 42.82 -11.42
N ASN A 6 -45.11 42.71 -12.51
CA ASN A 6 -45.11 41.52 -13.36
C ASN A 6 -44.34 40.38 -12.69
N PRO A 7 -44.96 39.27 -12.32
CA PRO A 7 -44.28 38.17 -11.63
C PRO A 7 -43.40 37.31 -12.51
N CYS A 8 -43.30 37.58 -13.82
CA CYS A 8 -42.61 36.72 -14.80
C CYS A 8 -41.08 36.81 -14.82
N ARG A 9 -40.45 37.71 -14.04
CA ARG A 9 -38.98 37.88 -14.10
C ARG A 9 -38.22 37.07 -13.03
N ILE A 10 -38.87 36.50 -12.06
CA ILE A 10 -38.21 35.80 -10.94
C ILE A 10 -38.07 34.30 -11.23
N ALA A 11 -38.86 33.72 -12.16
CA ALA A 11 -38.86 32.29 -12.46
C ALA A 11 -37.71 31.78 -13.34
N ARG A 12 -36.92 32.67 -13.95
CA ARG A 12 -35.85 32.25 -14.92
C ARG A 12 -34.47 32.02 -14.31
N ARG A 13 -34.28 32.29 -13.04
CA ARG A 13 -32.93 32.12 -12.40
C ARG A 13 -32.79 30.85 -11.58
N LYS A 14 -33.86 30.12 -11.34
CA LYS A 14 -33.82 28.94 -10.47
C LYS A 14 -33.26 27.67 -11.10
N PRO A 15 -33.42 27.31 -12.40
CA PRO A 15 -32.88 26.10 -12.94
C PRO A 15 -31.34 26.12 -13.05
N LEU A 16 -30.72 27.30 -13.26
CA LEU A 16 -29.28 27.39 -13.40
C LEU A 16 -28.55 27.16 -12.08
N CYS A 17 -29.09 27.64 -10.94
CA CYS A 17 -28.52 27.37 -9.63
C CYS A 17 -28.61 25.88 -9.24
N PHE A 18 -29.70 25.23 -9.58
CA PHE A 18 -29.84 23.77 -9.34
C PHE A 18 -28.88 22.96 -10.19
N PHE A 19 -28.62 23.35 -11.45
CA PHE A 19 -27.63 22.72 -12.29
C PHE A 19 -26.20 22.91 -11.77
N ILE A 20 -25.85 24.08 -11.29
CA ILE A 20 -24.52 24.34 -10.71
C ILE A 20 -24.32 23.58 -9.40
N ILE A 21 -25.33 23.51 -8.55
CA ILE A 21 -25.29 22.73 -7.29
C ILE A 21 -25.21 21.22 -7.60
N SER A 22 -25.93 20.74 -8.61
CA SER A 22 -25.87 19.33 -9.04
C SER A 22 -24.51 18.95 -9.58
N ILE A 23 -23.87 19.81 -10.37
CA ILE A 23 -22.51 19.59 -10.89
C ILE A 23 -21.48 19.59 -9.74
N PHE A 24 -21.65 20.47 -8.75
CA PHE A 24 -20.74 20.52 -7.59
C PHE A 24 -20.84 19.29 -6.68
N LEU A 25 -22.03 18.71 -6.54
CA LEU A 25 -22.25 17.44 -5.83
C LEU A 25 -21.68 16.22 -6.55
N PHE A 26 -21.62 16.23 -7.88
CA PHE A 26 -21.03 15.16 -8.68
C PHE A 26 -19.50 15.14 -8.66
N PHE A 27 -18.86 16.28 -8.38
CA PHE A 27 -17.39 16.41 -8.33
C PHE A 27 -16.78 15.99 -6.97
N SER A 28 -17.61 15.78 -5.95
CA SER A 28 -17.14 15.51 -4.57
C SER A 28 -16.85 14.03 -4.27
N THR A 29 -17.04 13.11 -5.20
CA THR A 29 -16.98 11.65 -4.90
C THR A 29 -15.71 10.92 -5.39
N THR A 30 -14.67 11.62 -5.85
CA THR A 30 -13.50 10.97 -6.46
C THR A 30 -12.21 10.97 -5.62
N SER A 31 -12.28 11.16 -4.30
CA SER A 31 -11.06 11.26 -3.48
C SER A 31 -10.89 10.19 -2.40
N LEU A 32 -11.53 9.00 -2.51
CA LEU A 32 -11.49 8.02 -1.41
C LEU A 32 -10.78 6.69 -1.73
N TYR A 33 -9.99 6.58 -2.79
CA TYR A 33 -9.39 5.28 -3.16
C TYR A 33 -7.87 5.16 -2.96
N ALA A 34 -7.20 6.11 -2.30
CA ALA A 34 -5.73 6.13 -2.22
C ALA A 34 -5.11 5.75 -0.86
N VAL A 35 -5.90 5.32 0.15
CA VAL A 35 -5.39 5.16 1.52
C VAL A 35 -5.44 3.71 2.04
N GLU A 36 -5.97 2.75 1.28
CA GLU A 36 -6.15 1.38 1.80
C GLU A 36 -4.85 0.57 1.96
N SER A 37 -3.83 0.83 1.16
CA SER A 37 -2.61 0.01 1.14
C SER A 37 -1.71 0.23 2.36
N ASP A 38 -1.46 1.47 2.74
CA ASP A 38 -0.61 1.79 3.89
C ASP A 38 -1.23 1.34 5.21
N VAL A 39 -2.56 1.40 5.29
CA VAL A 39 -3.31 0.95 6.47
C VAL A 39 -3.18 -0.55 6.66
N TYR A 40 -3.26 -1.36 5.59
CA TYR A 40 -3.11 -2.80 5.68
C TYR A 40 -1.72 -3.23 6.19
N ILE A 41 -0.66 -2.60 5.70
CA ILE A 41 0.73 -2.85 6.13
C ILE A 41 0.90 -2.62 7.63
N GLN A 42 0.26 -1.61 8.19
CA GLN A 42 0.35 -1.26 9.60
C GLN A 42 -0.60 -2.07 10.51
N GLN A 43 -1.78 -2.43 10.01
CA GLN A 43 -2.80 -3.12 10.80
C GLN A 43 -2.57 -4.63 10.89
N LYS A 44 -1.98 -5.25 9.85
CA LYS A 44 -1.72 -6.68 9.87
C LYS A 44 -0.53 -6.98 10.78
N SER A 45 -0.80 -7.67 11.89
CA SER A 45 0.23 -8.12 12.82
C SER A 45 0.49 -9.62 12.68
N PHE A 46 1.72 -10.00 12.97
CA PHE A 46 2.20 -11.37 12.93
C PHE A 46 2.84 -11.75 14.25
N THR A 47 2.58 -12.96 14.67
CA THR A 47 3.30 -13.62 15.78
C THR A 47 4.02 -14.82 15.18
N VAL A 48 5.34 -14.71 15.05
CA VAL A 48 6.19 -15.70 14.39
C VAL A 48 7.28 -16.14 15.38
N LYS A 49 7.32 -17.42 15.67
CA LYS A 49 8.43 -18.04 16.40
C LYS A 49 9.01 -19.16 15.54
N MET A 50 10.12 -18.90 14.91
CA MET A 50 10.82 -19.84 14.05
C MET A 50 12.29 -19.84 14.39
N GLU A 51 12.83 -21.01 14.75
CA GLU A 51 14.23 -21.21 15.05
C GLU A 51 14.90 -22.05 13.97
N ASN A 52 16.04 -21.56 13.46
CA ASN A 52 16.85 -22.27 12.47
C ASN A 52 16.07 -22.67 11.19
N LYS A 53 15.15 -21.81 10.74
CA LYS A 53 14.36 -21.97 9.52
C LYS A 53 14.95 -21.17 8.38
N THR A 54 14.66 -21.55 7.15
CA THR A 54 15.13 -20.78 5.98
C THR A 54 14.35 -19.48 5.84
N VAL A 55 14.95 -18.47 5.24
CA VAL A 55 14.25 -17.23 4.85
C VAL A 55 13.01 -17.56 4.02
N LYS A 56 13.11 -18.57 3.15
CA LYS A 56 12.01 -19.06 2.33
C LYS A 56 10.83 -19.57 3.17
N ASP A 57 11.10 -20.27 4.28
CA ASP A 57 10.05 -20.74 5.19
C ASP A 57 9.33 -19.56 5.85
N VAL A 58 10.06 -18.51 6.21
CA VAL A 58 9.48 -17.28 6.78
C VAL A 58 8.60 -16.57 5.75
N ILE A 59 9.09 -16.43 4.51
CA ILE A 59 8.33 -15.87 3.40
C ILE A 59 7.02 -16.65 3.21
N HIS A 60 7.13 -17.96 3.10
CA HIS A 60 5.96 -18.82 2.91
C HIS A 60 4.94 -18.72 4.06
N TYR A 61 5.42 -18.58 5.29
CA TYR A 61 4.54 -18.33 6.43
C TYR A 61 3.78 -17.02 6.31
N VAL A 62 4.46 -15.93 5.92
CA VAL A 62 3.83 -14.62 5.74
C VAL A 62 2.79 -14.67 4.62
N GLU A 63 3.14 -15.25 3.46
CA GLU A 63 2.21 -15.39 2.32
C GLU A 63 0.98 -16.22 2.69
N SER A 64 1.17 -17.30 3.45
CA SER A 64 0.06 -18.19 3.87
C SER A 64 -0.87 -17.55 4.90
N ASN A 65 -0.42 -16.55 5.64
CA ASN A 65 -1.20 -15.91 6.71
C ASN A 65 -1.61 -14.46 6.39
N SER A 66 -1.39 -14.01 5.15
CA SER A 66 -1.70 -12.64 4.75
C SER A 66 -1.95 -12.57 3.25
N GLU A 67 -2.21 -11.37 2.75
CA GLU A 67 -2.34 -11.09 1.33
C GLU A 67 -1.03 -10.54 0.73
N PHE A 68 0.09 -10.61 1.46
CA PHE A 68 1.38 -10.20 0.92
C PHE A 68 1.90 -11.24 -0.07
N ILE A 69 2.53 -10.74 -1.13
CA ILE A 69 3.16 -11.54 -2.18
C ILE A 69 4.62 -11.11 -2.28
N PHE A 70 5.54 -12.07 -2.23
CA PHE A 70 6.96 -11.80 -2.37
C PHE A 70 7.44 -11.95 -3.79
N MET A 71 8.19 -10.97 -4.26
CA MET A 71 8.82 -10.95 -5.58
C MET A 71 10.34 -10.90 -5.41
N TYR A 72 11.04 -11.84 -6.03
CA TYR A 72 12.50 -11.91 -5.96
C TYR A 72 13.08 -12.53 -7.24
N THR A 73 14.33 -12.21 -7.51
CA THR A 73 15.08 -12.76 -8.63
C THR A 73 15.73 -14.09 -8.27
N GLN A 74 16.09 -14.91 -9.29
CA GLN A 74 16.78 -16.18 -9.07
C GLN A 74 18.12 -16.04 -8.34
N LYS A 75 18.77 -14.89 -8.44
CA LYS A 75 20.02 -14.61 -7.73
C LYS A 75 19.88 -14.68 -6.20
N LEU A 76 18.70 -14.29 -5.69
CA LEU A 76 18.41 -14.34 -4.26
C LEU A 76 18.18 -15.73 -3.69
N LEU A 77 18.01 -16.77 -4.50
CA LEU A 77 17.72 -18.13 -4.02
C LEU A 77 18.74 -18.60 -2.97
N LYS A 78 20.03 -18.32 -3.18
CA LYS A 78 21.09 -18.68 -2.21
C LYS A 78 20.92 -17.96 -0.86
N VAL A 79 20.43 -16.74 -0.87
CA VAL A 79 20.15 -15.96 0.35
C VAL A 79 18.87 -16.46 1.02
N LEU A 80 17.88 -16.85 0.22
CA LEU A 80 16.63 -17.40 0.73
C LEU A 80 16.79 -18.76 1.41
N ASP A 81 17.83 -19.53 1.06
CA ASP A 81 18.18 -20.79 1.71
C ASP A 81 18.97 -20.60 3.02
N LYS A 82 19.39 -19.37 3.36
CA LYS A 82 20.03 -19.10 4.64
C LYS A 82 19.05 -19.32 5.79
N LYS A 83 19.61 -19.87 6.87
CA LYS A 83 18.86 -20.12 8.09
C LYS A 83 18.85 -18.87 8.97
N VAL A 84 17.68 -18.54 9.46
CA VAL A 84 17.41 -17.41 10.36
C VAL A 84 16.58 -17.87 11.55
N SER A 85 16.63 -17.12 12.63
CA SER A 85 15.81 -17.35 13.80
C SER A 85 15.02 -16.10 14.11
N ILE A 86 13.70 -16.19 14.02
CA ILE A 86 12.78 -15.07 14.22
C ILE A 86 11.86 -15.39 15.39
N ASP A 87 11.84 -14.49 16.35
CA ASP A 87 10.90 -14.50 17.46
C ASP A 87 10.27 -13.09 17.57
N VAL A 88 9.08 -12.94 17.02
CA VAL A 88 8.32 -11.69 17.03
C VAL A 88 6.89 -11.95 17.48
N LYS A 89 6.39 -11.06 18.31
CA LYS A 89 5.01 -11.09 18.78
C LYS A 89 4.31 -9.78 18.44
N ASP A 90 3.16 -9.90 17.79
CA ASP A 90 2.30 -8.77 17.38
C ASP A 90 3.06 -7.66 16.64
N LYS A 91 3.93 -8.06 15.70
CA LYS A 91 4.70 -7.13 14.87
C LYS A 91 4.13 -7.04 13.47
N ASN A 92 4.21 -5.86 12.86
CA ASN A 92 3.83 -5.65 11.47
C ASN A 92 4.86 -6.26 10.51
N ILE A 93 4.51 -6.33 9.23
CA ILE A 93 5.38 -6.90 8.20
C ILE A 93 6.72 -6.16 8.10
N SER A 94 6.73 -4.83 8.25
CA SER A 94 7.96 -4.03 8.17
C SER A 94 8.99 -4.46 9.21
N SER A 95 8.56 -4.76 10.43
CA SER A 95 9.46 -5.24 11.50
C SER A 95 10.04 -6.63 11.19
N ILE A 96 9.26 -7.52 10.58
CA ILE A 96 9.77 -8.84 10.15
C ILE A 96 10.80 -8.67 9.04
N MET A 97 10.51 -7.80 8.08
CA MET A 97 11.42 -7.54 6.96
C MET A 97 12.71 -6.87 7.40
N GLU A 98 12.64 -5.98 8.38
CA GLU A 98 13.82 -5.34 8.97
C GLU A 98 14.75 -6.38 9.64
N LEU A 99 14.19 -7.31 10.42
CA LEU A 99 14.96 -8.40 11.02
C LEU A 99 15.61 -9.30 9.96
N LEU A 100 14.84 -9.69 8.93
CA LEU A 100 15.39 -10.47 7.82
C LEU A 100 16.51 -9.74 7.08
N ALA A 101 16.35 -8.44 6.86
CA ALA A 101 17.36 -7.61 6.22
C ALA A 101 18.65 -7.52 7.05
N LEU A 102 18.53 -7.37 8.37
CA LEU A 102 19.69 -7.35 9.28
C LEU A 102 20.45 -8.68 9.30
N GLU A 103 19.75 -9.81 9.31
CA GLU A 103 20.40 -11.12 9.39
C GLU A 103 20.97 -11.60 8.05
N THR A 104 20.38 -11.22 6.95
CA THR A 104 20.72 -11.77 5.63
C THR A 104 21.38 -10.79 4.68
N GLY A 105 21.27 -9.48 4.94
CA GLY A 105 21.73 -8.41 4.06
C GLY A 105 20.86 -8.18 2.83
N ILE A 106 19.64 -8.75 2.78
CA ILE A 106 18.69 -8.44 1.71
C ILE A 106 18.14 -7.03 1.87
N ARG A 107 17.78 -6.41 0.76
CA ARG A 107 16.97 -5.18 0.72
C ARG A 107 15.55 -5.53 0.37
N TYR A 108 14.62 -4.75 0.86
CA TYR A 108 13.21 -4.92 0.56
C TYR A 108 12.54 -3.58 0.25
N GLU A 109 11.53 -3.62 -0.56
CA GLU A 109 10.63 -2.52 -0.84
C GLU A 109 9.19 -3.04 -0.74
N ILE A 110 8.35 -2.36 0.02
CA ILE A 110 6.94 -2.73 0.17
C ILE A 110 6.12 -1.76 -0.66
N LYS A 111 5.37 -2.30 -1.63
CA LYS A 111 4.42 -1.57 -2.47
C LYS A 111 3.07 -2.24 -2.36
N ASP A 112 2.15 -1.61 -1.67
CA ASP A 112 0.84 -2.20 -1.38
C ASP A 112 0.97 -3.57 -0.69
N ARG A 113 0.61 -4.63 -1.37
CA ARG A 113 0.71 -6.01 -0.89
C ARG A 113 1.87 -6.78 -1.52
N GLN A 114 2.71 -6.10 -2.29
CA GLN A 114 3.89 -6.69 -2.91
C GLN A 114 5.15 -6.31 -2.14
N ILE A 115 5.96 -7.31 -1.83
CA ILE A 115 7.26 -7.14 -1.17
C ILE A 115 8.33 -7.57 -2.15
N ILE A 116 9.08 -6.59 -2.65
CA ILE A 116 10.14 -6.81 -3.61
C ILE A 116 11.46 -6.97 -2.87
N LEU A 117 12.09 -8.13 -3.04
CA LEU A 117 13.39 -8.43 -2.43
C LEU A 117 14.51 -8.24 -3.47
N SER A 118 15.60 -7.61 -3.05
CA SER A 118 16.79 -7.39 -3.88
C SER A 118 18.08 -7.59 -3.10
N GLU A 119 19.18 -7.86 -3.80
CA GLU A 119 20.51 -7.90 -3.20
C GLU A 119 21.01 -6.48 -2.90
N ALA A 120 21.85 -6.34 -1.86
CA ALA A 120 22.38 -5.05 -1.47
C ALA A 120 23.18 -4.34 -2.59
N ALA A 121 23.70 -5.08 -3.56
CA ALA A 121 24.52 -4.56 -4.66
C ALA A 121 23.74 -4.03 -5.87
N GLU A 122 22.46 -4.38 -6.05
CA GLU A 122 21.72 -4.05 -7.28
C GLU A 122 21.06 -2.65 -7.29
N THR A 123 21.02 -1.95 -6.18
CA THR A 123 20.33 -0.64 -6.09
C THR A 123 21.08 0.52 -6.76
N GLN A 124 22.31 0.33 -7.24
CA GLN A 124 23.07 1.41 -7.87
C GLN A 124 22.91 1.53 -9.39
N GLN A 125 22.24 0.61 -10.06
CA GLN A 125 22.15 0.64 -11.53
C GLN A 125 20.83 1.16 -12.13
N GLN A 126 19.79 1.39 -11.33
CA GLN A 126 18.51 1.88 -11.89
C GLN A 126 18.29 3.39 -11.83
N GLN A 127 19.22 4.18 -11.28
CA GLN A 127 19.09 5.64 -11.24
C GLN A 127 19.84 6.39 -12.35
N LYS A 128 20.39 5.69 -13.37
CA LYS A 128 21.08 6.37 -14.47
C LYS A 128 20.54 5.96 -15.83
N LYS A 129 19.27 6.27 -16.06
CA LYS A 129 18.69 6.41 -17.42
C LYS A 129 17.43 7.26 -17.37
N GLY A 130 17.61 8.52 -17.44
CA GLY A 130 16.56 9.47 -17.64
C GLY A 130 17.16 10.76 -18.15
#